data_b89635d566800e0a142dfce528646278
#
_entry.id   b89635d566800e0a142dfce528646278
#
_cell.length_a   1.000
_cell.length_b   1.000
_cell.length_c   1.000
_cell.angle_alpha   90.00
_cell.angle_beta   90.00
_cell.angle_gamma   90.00
#
_symmetry.space_group_name_H-M   'P 1'
#
loop_
_entity.id
_entity.type
_entity.pdbx_description
1 polymer ?
#
loop_
_entity_poly.entity_id
_entity_poly.type
_entity_poly.pdbx_seq_one_letter_code
_entity_poly.pdbx_strand_id
1 'polypeptide(L)'
;MNHISAASQRSQSDQSDVTAKSRTADGLDAEPEPAADPFMMTKDDSYQRWQTDSGHQLEHVIHDERWMNIFSSELVRLCSELVDALSDRLDRQVLNISVCWTDDAEMARHNSQFRQKPAPTNILSFPSGTEPEIGDLVISFDTVMHEAGQMDIPVEHHIAHLVVHGILHLLGYDHIDDEDAHQMESLETELLAAFDIADPYARSATDGLTS
;
A
#
# COMPACT_ATOMS: atom_id res chain seq x y z
N MET A 1 60.84 4.73 -38.45
CA MET A 1 60.94 4.96 -39.91
C MET A 1 59.63 5.64 -40.28
N ASN A 2 59.76 6.94 -40.32
CA ASN A 2 59.63 7.77 -41.49
C ASN A 2 58.18 7.94 -41.96
N HIS A 3 57.66 9.04 -42.00
CA HIS A 3 57.88 10.44 -42.33
C HIS A 3 56.59 10.97 -42.95
N ILE A 4 56.11 12.08 -42.45
CA ILE A 4 56.12 13.45 -43.04
C ILE A 4 54.95 13.64 -44.04
N SER A 5 54.09 14.56 -43.97
CA SER A 5 54.08 15.98 -43.79
C SER A 5 53.17 16.63 -44.84
N ALA A 6 52.45 17.55 -44.40
CA ALA A 6 52.28 18.94 -44.78
C ALA A 6 51.28 19.23 -45.90
N ALA A 7 50.36 20.08 -45.57
CA ALA A 7 50.25 21.54 -45.68
C ALA A 7 49.57 21.95 -46.99
N SER A 8 48.57 22.70 -46.97
CA SER A 8 48.46 24.15 -46.86
C SER A 8 47.61 24.76 -47.97
N GLN A 9 46.82 25.73 -47.59
CA GLN A 9 46.47 27.01 -48.16
C GLN A 9 45.13 27.18 -48.88
N ARG A 10 44.30 27.93 -48.21
CA ARG A 10 43.79 29.32 -48.45
C ARG A 10 42.96 29.51 -49.72
N SER A 11 41.81 30.08 -49.62
CA SER A 11 41.40 31.49 -49.73
C SER A 11 39.88 31.60 -49.75
N GLN A 12 39.30 32.31 -48.91
CA GLN A 12 38.70 33.66 -48.91
C GLN A 12 37.62 33.93 -49.96
N SER A 13 36.54 34.40 -49.34
CA SER A 13 35.56 35.41 -49.78
C SER A 13 34.36 34.94 -50.61
N ASP A 14 33.15 35.03 -50.12
CA ASP A 14 32.34 36.23 -50.42
C ASP A 14 31.09 36.29 -49.51
N GLN A 15 30.73 37.49 -49.14
CA GLN A 15 29.56 37.90 -48.42
C GLN A 15 28.36 37.98 -49.35
N SER A 16 27.21 37.51 -48.95
CA SER A 16 25.92 38.20 -49.17
C SER A 16 24.84 37.67 -48.29
N ASP A 17 24.52 38.39 -47.29
CA ASP A 17 23.24 38.86 -46.80
C ASP A 17 21.99 38.21 -47.42
N VAL A 18 21.06 37.75 -46.59
CA VAL A 18 19.64 38.11 -46.55
C VAL A 18 18.80 37.22 -45.60
N THR A 19 18.16 37.93 -44.68
CA THR A 19 16.89 37.68 -43.99
C THR A 19 16.75 36.54 -42.98
N ALA A 20 16.65 37.03 -41.77
CA ALA A 20 16.01 36.42 -40.62
C ALA A 20 14.61 35.89 -40.95
N LYS A 21 14.40 34.63 -40.71
CA LYS A 21 13.08 34.11 -40.36
C LYS A 21 13.21 33.37 -39.03
N SER A 22 12.65 34.02 -38.02
CA SER A 22 12.40 33.47 -36.71
C SER A 22 11.66 32.13 -36.85
N ARG A 23 12.33 31.05 -36.54
CA ARG A 23 11.68 29.79 -36.18
C ARG A 23 11.56 29.77 -34.66
N THR A 24 10.35 30.00 -34.21
CA THR A 24 9.92 29.66 -32.86
C THR A 24 10.24 28.20 -32.60
N ALA A 25 11.16 27.99 -31.70
CA ALA A 25 11.36 26.67 -31.07
C ALA A 25 10.22 26.45 -30.08
N ASP A 26 9.18 25.77 -30.54
CA ASP A 26 8.18 25.18 -29.66
C ASP A 26 7.94 23.75 -30.14
N GLY A 27 8.48 22.82 -29.41
CA GLY A 27 8.40 21.39 -29.64
C GLY A 27 9.34 20.68 -28.69
N LEU A 28 9.34 21.10 -27.41
CA LEU A 28 9.74 20.22 -26.33
C LEU A 28 8.59 19.26 -26.14
N ASP A 29 8.76 18.06 -26.68
CA ASP A 29 7.98 16.91 -26.25
C ASP A 29 8.12 16.82 -24.73
N ALA A 30 7.11 17.30 -24.02
CA ALA A 30 7.00 17.07 -22.58
C ALA A 30 6.97 15.57 -22.40
N GLU A 31 8.00 15.02 -21.79
CA GLU A 31 7.97 13.67 -21.26
C GLU A 31 6.66 13.55 -20.45
N PRO A 32 5.89 12.44 -20.58
CA PRO A 32 4.70 12.26 -19.78
C PRO A 32 5.14 12.32 -18.32
N GLU A 33 4.53 13.24 -17.57
CA GLU A 33 4.72 13.32 -16.12
C GLU A 33 4.55 11.90 -15.55
N PRO A 34 5.46 11.43 -14.68
CA PRO A 34 5.27 10.14 -14.04
C PRO A 34 3.90 10.14 -13.40
N ALA A 35 3.13 9.07 -13.62
CA ALA A 35 1.82 8.91 -13.02
C ALA A 35 1.95 9.22 -11.53
N ALA A 36 1.15 10.18 -11.04
CA ALA A 36 1.20 10.58 -9.65
C ALA A 36 1.12 9.32 -8.78
N ASP A 37 2.08 9.16 -7.87
CA ASP A 37 2.07 8.10 -6.88
C ASP A 37 0.72 8.18 -6.15
N PRO A 38 -0.13 7.13 -6.19
CA PRO A 38 -1.45 7.16 -5.57
C PRO A 38 -1.39 7.39 -4.06
N PHE A 39 -0.21 7.25 -3.46
CA PHE A 39 0.08 7.51 -2.06
C PHE A 39 0.83 8.83 -1.81
N MET A 40 0.96 9.71 -2.82
CA MET A 40 1.52 11.04 -2.60
C MET A 40 0.61 11.82 -1.64
N MET A 41 1.10 11.92 -0.40
CA MET A 41 0.46 12.67 0.68
C MET A 41 0.39 14.14 0.31
N THR A 42 -0.81 14.71 0.38
CA THR A 42 -0.97 16.16 0.35
C THR A 42 -0.71 16.74 1.74
N LYS A 43 -0.37 18.03 1.83
CA LYS A 43 -0.03 18.68 3.12
C LYS A 43 -1.18 18.75 4.12
N ASP A 44 -2.40 18.37 3.72
CA ASP A 44 -3.63 18.45 4.52
C ASP A 44 -4.09 17.09 5.09
N ASP A 45 -3.38 15.98 4.77
CA ASP A 45 -3.77 14.65 5.26
C ASP A 45 -3.35 14.49 6.72
N SER A 46 -4.25 13.96 7.53
CA SER A 46 -3.97 13.63 8.93
C SER A 46 -2.96 12.47 8.97
N TYR A 47 -1.70 12.81 9.21
CA TYR A 47 -0.60 11.86 9.26
C TYR A 47 -0.23 11.54 10.68
N GLN A 48 -0.13 10.25 11.00
CA GLN A 48 0.33 9.76 12.29
C GLN A 48 1.36 8.64 12.07
N ARG A 49 2.38 8.61 12.91
CA ARG A 49 3.35 7.53 12.94
C ARG A 49 3.31 6.86 14.30
N TRP A 50 3.09 5.57 14.31
CA TRP A 50 3.18 4.74 15.49
C TRP A 50 4.43 3.86 15.40
N GLN A 51 5.08 3.67 16.53
CA GLN A 51 6.19 2.75 16.63
C GLN A 51 5.84 1.72 17.70
N THR A 52 6.00 0.45 17.37
CA THR A 52 5.80 -0.65 18.31
C THR A 52 6.98 -0.78 19.27
N ASP A 53 6.83 -1.55 20.33
CA ASP A 53 7.89 -1.79 21.31
C ASP A 53 9.11 -2.50 20.69
N SER A 54 8.89 -3.36 19.69
CA SER A 54 9.94 -4.04 18.92
C SER A 54 10.56 -3.17 17.82
N GLY A 55 10.06 -1.94 17.62
CA GLY A 55 10.63 -0.95 16.72
C GLY A 55 10.05 -0.94 15.31
N HIS A 56 8.98 -1.71 15.04
CA HIS A 56 8.24 -1.63 13.78
C HIS A 56 7.59 -0.26 13.63
N GLN A 57 7.42 0.22 12.41
CA GLN A 57 6.81 1.51 12.14
C GLN A 57 5.53 1.33 11.33
N LEU A 58 4.45 1.91 11.87
CA LEU A 58 3.17 2.01 11.17
C LEU A 58 2.90 3.48 10.88
N GLU A 59 2.94 3.85 9.62
CA GLU A 59 2.58 5.18 9.16
C GLU A 59 1.11 5.20 8.79
N HIS A 60 0.33 6.07 9.42
CA HIS A 60 -1.11 6.17 9.20
C HIS A 60 -1.43 7.46 8.48
N VAL A 61 -2.08 7.34 7.33
CA VAL A 61 -2.62 8.43 6.54
C VAL A 61 -4.14 8.35 6.60
N ILE A 62 -4.79 9.38 7.13
CA ILE A 62 -6.23 9.40 7.37
C ILE A 62 -6.87 10.33 6.34
N HIS A 63 -7.52 9.74 5.33
CA HIS A 63 -8.27 10.46 4.30
C HIS A 63 -9.73 10.68 4.70
N ASP A 64 -10.31 9.79 5.50
CA ASP A 64 -11.66 9.92 6.03
C ASP A 64 -11.62 10.20 7.54
N GLU A 65 -12.03 11.39 7.94
CA GLU A 65 -12.00 11.85 9.34
C GLU A 65 -12.84 11.00 10.30
N ARG A 66 -13.80 10.21 9.79
CA ARG A 66 -14.61 9.28 10.60
C ARG A 66 -13.76 8.26 11.33
N TRP A 67 -12.60 7.88 10.78
CA TRP A 67 -11.63 6.99 11.39
C TRP A 67 -11.09 7.53 12.72
N MET A 68 -11.01 8.86 12.88
CA MET A 68 -10.54 9.49 14.12
C MET A 68 -11.42 9.14 15.33
N ASN A 69 -12.69 8.77 15.11
CA ASN A 69 -13.59 8.36 16.20
C ASN A 69 -13.43 6.88 16.56
N ILE A 70 -12.77 6.09 15.71
CA ILE A 70 -12.50 4.66 15.92
C ILE A 70 -11.14 4.46 16.59
N PHE A 71 -10.16 5.31 16.28
CA PHE A 71 -8.83 5.20 16.87
C PHE A 71 -8.85 5.53 18.36
N SER A 72 -8.81 4.47 19.16
CA SER A 72 -8.59 4.53 20.60
C SER A 72 -7.15 4.10 20.93
N SER A 73 -6.70 4.44 22.14
CA SER A 73 -5.40 3.94 22.61
C SER A 73 -5.34 2.42 22.68
N GLU A 74 -6.49 1.79 22.95
CA GLU A 74 -6.63 0.33 22.99
C GLU A 74 -6.46 -0.29 21.60
N LEU A 75 -7.09 0.28 20.56
CA LEU A 75 -6.94 -0.21 19.18
C LEU A 75 -5.51 -0.04 18.67
N VAL A 76 -4.90 1.13 18.92
CA VAL A 76 -3.50 1.38 18.55
C VAL A 76 -2.57 0.38 19.21
N ARG A 77 -2.75 0.14 20.52
CA ARG A 77 -1.97 -0.85 21.27
C ARG A 77 -2.19 -2.26 20.72
N LEU A 78 -3.44 -2.66 20.50
CA LEU A 78 -3.77 -3.97 19.94
C LEU A 78 -3.09 -4.22 18.59
N CYS A 79 -3.20 -3.27 17.66
CA CYS A 79 -2.54 -3.40 16.36
C CYS A 79 -1.01 -3.45 16.50
N SER A 80 -0.42 -2.66 17.40
CA SER A 80 1.03 -2.66 17.64
C SER A 80 1.50 -4.00 18.18
N GLU A 81 0.84 -4.53 19.21
CA GLU A 81 1.15 -5.83 19.83
C GLU A 81 0.98 -6.99 18.83
N LEU A 82 -0.03 -6.92 17.96
CA LEU A 82 -0.24 -7.91 16.89
C LEU A 82 0.88 -7.88 15.85
N VAL A 83 1.36 -6.70 15.46
CA VAL A 83 2.50 -6.56 14.54
C VAL A 83 3.78 -7.12 15.16
N ASP A 84 4.04 -6.82 16.43
CA ASP A 84 5.17 -7.39 17.17
C ASP A 84 5.09 -8.92 17.22
N ALA A 85 3.94 -9.48 17.63
CA ALA A 85 3.73 -10.92 17.72
C ALA A 85 3.83 -11.63 16.35
N LEU A 86 3.31 -11.01 15.28
CA LEU A 86 3.42 -11.54 13.93
C LEU A 86 4.87 -11.57 13.45
N SER A 87 5.61 -10.49 13.70
CA SER A 87 7.02 -10.37 13.34
C SER A 87 7.86 -11.42 14.07
N ASP A 88 7.64 -11.60 15.36
CA ASP A 88 8.32 -12.63 16.18
C ASP A 88 7.99 -14.04 15.66
N ARG A 89 6.71 -14.29 15.35
CA ARG A 89 6.26 -15.60 14.85
C ARG A 89 6.89 -15.97 13.51
N LEU A 90 7.17 -14.98 12.66
CA LEU A 90 7.75 -15.15 11.33
C LEU A 90 9.28 -14.94 11.30
N ASP A 91 9.93 -14.72 12.46
CA ASP A 91 11.37 -14.40 12.58
C ASP A 91 11.78 -13.24 11.65
N ARG A 92 10.95 -12.16 11.66
CA ARG A 92 11.19 -10.98 10.82
C ARG A 92 11.93 -9.90 11.61
N GLN A 93 12.65 -9.08 10.85
CA GLN A 93 13.29 -7.87 11.36
C GLN A 93 12.27 -6.73 11.48
N VAL A 94 12.74 -5.50 11.62
CA VAL A 94 11.87 -4.32 11.65
C VAL A 94 11.05 -4.22 10.35
N LEU A 95 9.73 -4.04 10.50
CA LEU A 95 8.78 -3.86 9.41
C LEU A 95 8.29 -2.40 9.40
N ASN A 96 8.33 -1.77 8.24
CA ASN A 96 7.73 -0.46 8.01
C ASN A 96 6.51 -0.66 7.09
N ILE A 97 5.37 -0.16 7.53
CA ILE A 97 4.08 -0.35 6.89
C ILE A 97 3.37 1.00 6.82
N SER A 98 2.85 1.36 5.65
CA SER A 98 1.92 2.49 5.53
C SER A 98 0.48 1.98 5.53
N VAL A 99 -0.40 2.67 6.22
CA VAL A 99 -1.83 2.35 6.26
C VAL A 99 -2.63 3.59 5.89
N CYS A 100 -3.34 3.54 4.78
CA CYS A 100 -4.27 4.57 4.33
C CYS A 100 -5.69 4.21 4.79
N TRP A 101 -6.30 5.09 5.57
CA TRP A 101 -7.64 4.97 6.14
C TRP A 101 -8.61 5.83 5.35
N THR A 102 -9.40 5.22 4.50
CA THR A 102 -10.20 5.88 3.49
C THR A 102 -11.69 5.51 3.54
N ASP A 103 -12.47 6.00 2.60
CA ASP A 103 -13.87 5.65 2.38
C ASP A 103 -14.08 4.68 1.20
N ASP A 104 -15.32 4.19 1.03
CA ASP A 104 -15.67 3.29 -0.07
C ASP A 104 -15.48 3.93 -1.47
N ALA A 105 -15.63 5.25 -1.60
CA ALA A 105 -15.51 5.92 -2.89
C ALA A 105 -14.05 5.95 -3.36
N GLU A 106 -13.12 6.22 -2.46
CA GLU A 106 -11.69 6.17 -2.74
C GLU A 106 -11.21 4.73 -2.90
N MET A 107 -11.64 3.82 -2.02
CA MET A 107 -11.36 2.40 -2.14
C MET A 107 -11.78 1.84 -3.51
N ALA A 108 -12.98 2.19 -4.01
CA ALA A 108 -13.44 1.77 -5.33
C ALA A 108 -12.55 2.30 -6.47
N ARG A 109 -11.99 3.51 -6.32
CA ARG A 109 -11.02 4.06 -7.29
C ARG A 109 -9.73 3.23 -7.31
N HIS A 110 -9.15 2.92 -6.15
CA HIS A 110 -7.96 2.07 -6.04
C HIS A 110 -8.24 0.67 -6.59
N ASN A 111 -9.35 0.04 -6.20
CA ASN A 111 -9.71 -1.30 -6.66
C ASN A 111 -9.96 -1.34 -8.18
N SER A 112 -10.56 -0.27 -8.75
CA SER A 112 -10.71 -0.13 -10.20
C SER A 112 -9.37 -0.01 -10.92
N GLN A 113 -8.46 0.81 -10.38
CA GLN A 113 -7.17 1.10 -11.00
C GLN A 113 -6.24 -0.11 -10.96
N PHE A 114 -6.14 -0.80 -9.82
CA PHE A 114 -5.15 -1.85 -9.60
C PHE A 114 -5.66 -3.27 -9.82
N ARG A 115 -6.95 -3.52 -9.61
CA ARG A 115 -7.57 -4.85 -9.75
C ARG A 115 -8.66 -4.92 -10.84
N GLN A 116 -8.94 -3.81 -11.53
CA GLN A 116 -9.99 -3.69 -12.57
C GLN A 116 -11.40 -4.05 -12.04
N LYS A 117 -11.65 -3.85 -10.75
CA LYS A 117 -12.93 -4.09 -10.08
C LYS A 117 -13.47 -2.76 -9.55
N PRO A 118 -14.53 -2.18 -10.15
CA PRO A 118 -15.03 -0.84 -9.78
C PRO A 118 -15.98 -0.87 -8.56
N ALA A 119 -15.70 -1.70 -7.58
CA ALA A 119 -16.46 -1.82 -6.34
C ALA A 119 -15.51 -1.67 -5.15
N PRO A 120 -15.97 -1.13 -4.00
CA PRO A 120 -15.15 -1.09 -2.82
C PRO A 120 -14.89 -2.50 -2.27
N THR A 121 -13.86 -2.62 -1.45
CA THR A 121 -13.52 -3.80 -0.65
C THR A 121 -13.07 -3.31 0.72
N ASN A 122 -12.95 -4.19 1.70
CA ASN A 122 -12.52 -3.84 3.06
C ASN A 122 -11.05 -3.40 3.11
N ILE A 123 -10.15 -4.15 2.47
CA ILE A 123 -8.72 -3.89 2.45
C ILE A 123 -8.10 -4.18 1.08
N LEU A 124 -7.06 -3.42 0.73
CA LEU A 124 -6.13 -3.69 -0.36
C LEU A 124 -4.71 -3.67 0.20
N SER A 125 -3.89 -4.62 -0.26
CA SER A 125 -2.48 -4.73 0.10
C SER A 125 -1.61 -4.54 -1.14
N PHE A 126 -0.57 -3.70 -1.02
CA PHE A 126 0.36 -3.35 -2.09
C PHE A 126 1.79 -3.64 -1.63
N PRO A 127 2.33 -4.85 -1.89
CA PRO A 127 3.67 -5.21 -1.47
C PRO A 127 4.73 -4.35 -2.15
N SER A 128 5.72 -3.83 -1.40
CA SER A 128 6.87 -3.13 -1.95
C SER A 128 7.92 -4.08 -2.52
N GLY A 129 7.98 -5.30 -1.99
CA GLY A 129 8.98 -6.30 -2.32
C GLY A 129 10.37 -6.02 -1.71
N THR A 130 10.50 -5.07 -0.80
CA THR A 130 11.77 -4.69 -0.15
C THR A 130 11.59 -4.46 1.34
N GLU A 131 12.49 -5.03 2.16
CA GLU A 131 12.54 -4.75 3.61
C GLU A 131 13.49 -3.56 3.88
N PRO A 132 13.24 -2.75 4.92
CA PRO A 132 12.17 -2.89 5.94
C PRO A 132 10.80 -2.36 5.49
N GLU A 133 10.68 -1.61 4.38
CA GLU A 133 9.41 -1.10 3.84
C GLU A 133 8.71 -2.24 3.13
N ILE A 134 7.77 -2.93 3.82
CA ILE A 134 7.12 -4.10 3.24
C ILE A 134 5.93 -3.75 2.35
N GLY A 135 5.36 -2.55 2.47
CA GLY A 135 4.32 -2.06 1.58
C GLY A 135 3.22 -1.26 2.26
N ASP A 136 2.13 -1.10 1.52
CA ASP A 136 1.02 -0.24 1.89
C ASP A 136 -0.29 -1.03 2.01
N LEU A 137 -1.10 -0.65 2.99
CA LEU A 137 -2.47 -1.12 3.20
C LEU A 137 -3.44 0.03 2.96
N VAL A 138 -4.55 -0.23 2.30
CA VAL A 138 -5.67 0.72 2.16
C VAL A 138 -6.91 0.07 2.77
N ILE A 139 -7.57 0.74 3.73
CA ILE A 139 -8.69 0.19 4.50
C ILE A 139 -9.90 1.12 4.36
N SER A 140 -11.07 0.55 4.00
CA SER A 140 -12.29 1.30 3.73
C SER A 140 -13.23 1.33 4.92
N PHE A 141 -13.62 2.54 5.34
CA PHE A 141 -14.48 2.77 6.50
C PHE A 141 -15.85 2.09 6.37
N ASP A 142 -16.57 2.40 5.30
CA ASP A 142 -17.97 1.99 5.17
C ASP A 142 -18.08 0.46 5.07
N THR A 143 -17.20 -0.17 4.29
CA THR A 143 -17.17 -1.64 4.16
C THR A 143 -16.81 -2.31 5.49
N VAL A 144 -15.77 -1.82 6.20
CA VAL A 144 -15.34 -2.38 7.49
C VAL A 144 -16.45 -2.29 8.54
N MET A 145 -17.09 -1.12 8.67
CA MET A 145 -18.19 -0.93 9.61
C MET A 145 -19.39 -1.83 9.30
N HIS A 146 -19.69 -1.99 8.01
CA HIS A 146 -20.78 -2.84 7.55
C HIS A 146 -20.50 -4.32 7.88
N GLU A 147 -19.31 -4.81 7.57
CA GLU A 147 -18.90 -6.20 7.82
C GLU A 147 -18.88 -6.53 9.31
N ALA A 148 -18.28 -5.68 10.15
CA ALA A 148 -18.27 -5.86 11.59
C ALA A 148 -19.70 -5.94 12.16
N GLY A 149 -20.60 -5.07 11.67
CA GLY A 149 -22.02 -5.10 12.05
C GLY A 149 -22.74 -6.35 11.57
N GLN A 150 -22.47 -6.85 10.35
CA GLN A 150 -23.05 -8.11 9.85
C GLN A 150 -22.55 -9.33 10.63
N MET A 151 -21.29 -9.34 11.00
CA MET A 151 -20.67 -10.41 11.78
C MET A 151 -21.02 -10.35 13.27
N ASP A 152 -21.60 -9.24 13.74
CA ASP A 152 -21.87 -8.98 15.16
C ASP A 152 -20.62 -9.12 16.03
N ILE A 153 -19.53 -8.47 15.59
CA ILE A 153 -18.25 -8.43 16.30
C ILE A 153 -17.83 -6.97 16.55
N PRO A 154 -16.97 -6.71 17.57
CA PRO A 154 -16.36 -5.40 17.75
C PRO A 154 -15.60 -4.96 16.50
N VAL A 155 -15.77 -3.70 16.10
CA VAL A 155 -15.09 -3.16 14.91
C VAL A 155 -13.56 -3.21 15.07
N GLU A 156 -13.08 -3.02 16.29
CA GLU A 156 -11.66 -3.12 16.64
C GLU A 156 -11.09 -4.51 16.35
N HIS A 157 -11.85 -5.57 16.62
CA HIS A 157 -11.47 -6.95 16.32
C HIS A 157 -11.43 -7.21 14.82
N HIS A 158 -12.38 -6.64 14.08
CA HIS A 158 -12.38 -6.75 12.62
C HIS A 158 -11.19 -5.99 12.00
N ILE A 159 -10.90 -4.78 12.47
CA ILE A 159 -9.71 -4.02 12.05
C ILE A 159 -8.43 -4.80 12.36
N ALA A 160 -8.31 -5.36 13.57
CA ALA A 160 -7.16 -6.17 13.97
C ALA A 160 -6.93 -7.35 13.02
N HIS A 161 -8.00 -8.07 12.68
CA HIS A 161 -7.95 -9.15 11.69
C HIS A 161 -7.48 -8.61 10.31
N LEU A 162 -8.09 -7.55 9.80
CA LEU A 162 -7.73 -6.98 8.49
C LEU A 162 -6.28 -6.52 8.43
N VAL A 163 -5.75 -5.92 9.51
CA VAL A 163 -4.35 -5.50 9.59
C VAL A 163 -3.42 -6.71 9.52
N VAL A 164 -3.67 -7.76 10.29
CA VAL A 164 -2.89 -9.02 10.24
C VAL A 164 -2.95 -9.64 8.85
N HIS A 165 -4.15 -9.80 8.29
CA HIS A 165 -4.40 -10.32 6.96
C HIS A 165 -3.64 -9.54 5.88
N GLY A 166 -3.75 -8.22 5.92
CA GLY A 166 -3.06 -7.34 4.99
C GLY A 166 -1.54 -7.46 5.07
N ILE A 167 -0.98 -7.51 6.27
CA ILE A 167 0.47 -7.68 6.48
C ILE A 167 0.95 -9.04 5.97
N LEU A 168 0.20 -10.11 6.18
CA LEU A 168 0.53 -11.42 5.62
C LEU A 168 0.61 -11.36 4.08
N HIS A 169 -0.33 -10.67 3.43
CA HIS A 169 -0.24 -10.43 1.99
C HIS A 169 1.00 -9.61 1.59
N LEU A 170 1.36 -8.56 2.36
CA LEU A 170 2.58 -7.79 2.10
C LEU A 170 3.85 -8.66 2.21
N LEU A 171 3.82 -9.67 3.07
CA LEU A 171 4.90 -10.64 3.27
C LEU A 171 4.87 -11.81 2.28
N GLY A 172 3.91 -11.82 1.34
CA GLY A 172 3.83 -12.79 0.25
C GLY A 172 2.98 -14.03 0.54
N TYR A 173 2.25 -14.05 1.65
CA TYR A 173 1.21 -15.07 1.87
C TYR A 173 0.02 -14.80 0.95
N ASP A 174 -0.65 -15.85 0.51
CA ASP A 174 -1.83 -15.75 -0.35
C ASP A 174 -2.85 -16.84 0.03
N HIS A 175 -4.05 -16.73 -0.51
CA HIS A 175 -5.14 -17.70 -0.32
C HIS A 175 -5.78 -18.10 -1.66
N ILE A 176 -4.95 -18.17 -2.74
CA ILE A 176 -5.42 -18.53 -4.08
C ILE A 176 -5.67 -20.03 -4.19
N ASP A 177 -4.82 -20.86 -3.61
CA ASP A 177 -5.05 -22.30 -3.54
C ASP A 177 -5.32 -22.75 -2.10
N ASP A 178 -5.85 -23.99 -1.96
CA ASP A 178 -6.34 -24.51 -0.67
C ASP A 178 -5.22 -24.68 0.37
N GLU A 179 -3.96 -24.96 -0.06
CA GLU A 179 -2.84 -25.17 0.86
C GLU A 179 -2.33 -23.83 1.40
N ASP A 180 -2.17 -22.84 0.52
CA ASP A 180 -1.75 -21.49 0.88
C ASP A 180 -2.82 -20.81 1.74
N ALA A 181 -4.11 -20.95 1.37
CA ALA A 181 -5.22 -20.46 2.17
C ALA A 181 -5.20 -21.03 3.58
N HIS A 182 -5.06 -22.36 3.72
CA HIS A 182 -5.00 -22.99 5.03
C HIS A 182 -3.82 -22.52 5.88
N GLN A 183 -2.65 -22.31 5.26
CA GLN A 183 -1.48 -21.79 5.96
C GLN A 183 -1.71 -20.37 6.48
N MET A 184 -2.23 -19.47 5.63
CA MET A 184 -2.49 -18.08 5.98
C MET A 184 -3.59 -17.97 7.06
N GLU A 185 -4.73 -18.62 6.87
CA GLU A 185 -5.87 -18.63 7.82
C GLU A 185 -5.48 -19.22 9.17
N SER A 186 -4.63 -20.27 9.20
CA SER A 186 -4.14 -20.85 10.46
C SER A 186 -3.26 -19.86 11.22
N LEU A 187 -2.37 -19.12 10.54
CA LEU A 187 -1.55 -18.09 11.17
C LEU A 187 -2.40 -16.95 11.74
N GLU A 188 -3.40 -16.49 10.99
CA GLU A 188 -4.33 -15.46 11.46
C GLU A 188 -5.10 -15.91 12.69
N THR A 189 -5.68 -17.10 12.63
CA THR A 189 -6.47 -17.65 13.75
C THR A 189 -5.62 -17.84 15.00
N GLU A 190 -4.43 -18.44 14.88
CA GLU A 190 -3.50 -18.63 16.00
C GLU A 190 -3.08 -17.30 16.63
N LEU A 191 -2.75 -16.30 15.79
CA LEU A 191 -2.31 -15.00 16.27
C LEU A 191 -3.45 -14.25 16.96
N LEU A 192 -4.62 -14.17 16.34
CA LEU A 192 -5.79 -13.47 16.86
C LEU A 192 -6.29 -14.09 18.17
N ALA A 193 -6.25 -15.42 18.29
CA ALA A 193 -6.62 -16.12 19.50
C ALA A 193 -5.74 -15.77 20.72
N ALA A 194 -4.46 -15.42 20.50
CA ALA A 194 -3.57 -14.97 21.57
C ALA A 194 -3.98 -13.59 22.16
N PHE A 195 -4.84 -12.86 21.46
CA PHE A 195 -5.38 -11.56 21.85
C PHE A 195 -6.88 -11.61 22.18
N ASP A 196 -7.41 -12.79 22.47
CA ASP A 196 -8.83 -13.03 22.79
C ASP A 196 -9.79 -12.60 21.64
N ILE A 197 -9.31 -12.59 20.40
CA ILE A 197 -10.11 -12.34 19.20
C ILE A 197 -10.58 -13.68 18.63
N ALA A 198 -11.90 -13.78 18.40
CA ALA A 198 -12.49 -15.00 17.88
C ALA A 198 -11.99 -15.32 16.45
N ASP A 199 -11.96 -16.62 16.12
CA ASP A 199 -11.62 -17.11 14.79
C ASP A 199 -12.52 -16.47 13.72
N PRO A 200 -11.96 -15.68 12.78
CA PRO A 200 -12.72 -15.00 11.75
C PRO A 200 -13.37 -15.97 10.74
N TYR A 201 -12.88 -17.21 10.66
CA TYR A 201 -13.35 -18.23 9.73
C TYR A 201 -14.37 -19.21 10.32
N ALA A 202 -14.62 -19.17 11.64
CA ALA A 202 -15.49 -20.13 12.34
C ALA A 202 -16.93 -20.15 11.81
N ARG A 203 -17.44 -19.03 11.25
CA ARG A 203 -18.83 -18.93 10.77
C ARG A 203 -19.02 -19.50 9.37
N SER A 204 -18.00 -19.53 8.54
CA SER A 204 -18.05 -20.11 7.19
C SER A 204 -18.23 -21.64 7.23
N ALA A 205 -17.79 -22.29 8.32
CA ALA A 205 -17.91 -23.73 8.50
C ALA A 205 -19.33 -24.20 8.85
N THR A 206 -20.20 -23.32 9.38
CA THR A 206 -21.56 -23.69 9.83
C THR A 206 -22.62 -23.55 8.72
N ASP A 207 -22.40 -22.70 7.73
CA ASP A 207 -23.36 -22.49 6.63
C ASP A 207 -23.35 -23.63 5.59
N GLY A 208 -22.37 -24.51 5.61
CA GLY A 208 -22.24 -25.68 4.73
C GLY A 208 -22.97 -26.95 5.22
N LEU A 209 -23.55 -26.96 6.44
CA LEU A 209 -24.13 -28.15 7.07
C LEU A 209 -25.66 -28.20 7.08
N THR A 210 -26.34 -27.21 6.45
CA THR A 210 -27.80 -27.21 6.29
C THR A 210 -28.17 -27.29 4.81
N SER A 211 -28.06 -28.49 4.25
CA SER A 211 -28.70 -28.85 2.96
C SER A 211 -29.18 -30.28 3.01
#